data_eb2f614da278780f0bee534fcdc26778
#
_entry.id   eb2f614da278780f0bee534fcdc26778
#
_cell.length_a   1.000
_cell.length_b   1.000
_cell.length_c   1.000
_cell.angle_alpha   90.00
_cell.angle_beta   90.00
_cell.angle_gamma   90.00
#
_symmetry.space_group_name_H-M   'P 1'
#
loop_
_entity.id
_entity.type
_entity.pdbx_description
1 polymer ?
#
loop_
_entity_poly.entity_id
_entity_poly.type
_entity_poly.pdbx_seq_one_letter_code
_entity_poly.pdbx_strand_id
1 'polypeptide(L)'
;DFCRKNTPLLFEEVVDGIEKGTLKPIEQSATGIVPSRCYPRLPEYSKIDWNMPTSDIHALIRASAKPYSGAFSYMKTEGVVKKIFIWRSRLVKPEIVSYAVPGHIIKNDPDSGESFVFTGDGLIAISRVQFEGGEEFEPGKKWKSIRMHFGVDAEEELILLQNKLKEHGIK
;
A
#
# COMPACT_ATOMS: atom_id res chain seq x y z
N ASP A 1 -1.25 18.82 -0.21
CA ASP A 1 -1.86 20.15 -0.17
C ASP A 1 -1.66 20.89 1.14
N PHE A 2 -1.71 20.21 2.29
CA PHE A 2 -1.48 20.81 3.60
C PHE A 2 -0.13 21.53 3.69
N CYS A 3 0.96 20.86 3.30
CA CYS A 3 2.30 21.45 3.33
C CYS A 3 2.42 22.69 2.42
N ARG A 4 1.87 22.62 1.20
CA ARG A 4 1.88 23.79 0.28
C ARG A 4 1.20 25.02 0.86
N LYS A 5 0.09 24.80 1.59
CA LYS A 5 -0.70 25.89 2.16
C LYS A 5 -0.07 26.46 3.43
N ASN A 6 0.51 25.61 4.28
CA ASN A 6 0.95 26.02 5.62
C ASN A 6 2.45 26.33 5.69
N THR A 7 3.30 25.76 4.83
CA THR A 7 4.74 26.05 4.87
C THR A 7 5.09 27.53 4.69
N PRO A 8 4.47 28.29 3.76
CA PRO A 8 4.75 29.74 3.65
C PRO A 8 4.39 30.49 4.92
N LEU A 9 3.24 30.21 5.53
CA LEU A 9 2.78 30.88 6.73
C LEU A 9 3.72 30.61 7.93
N LEU A 10 4.12 29.36 8.10
CA LEU A 10 5.10 29.01 9.14
C LEU A 10 6.46 29.67 8.89
N PHE A 11 6.87 29.80 7.63
CA PHE A 11 8.11 30.50 7.28
C PHE A 11 8.06 31.99 7.64
N GLU A 12 6.98 32.68 7.29
CA GLU A 12 6.75 34.09 7.69
C GLU A 12 6.78 34.25 9.19
N GLU A 13 6.08 33.38 9.92
CA GLU A 13 6.04 33.42 11.39
C GLU A 13 7.44 33.27 12.01
N VAL A 14 8.26 32.35 11.46
CA VAL A 14 9.63 32.14 11.93
C VAL A 14 10.52 33.34 11.64
N VAL A 15 10.44 33.91 10.44
CA VAL A 15 11.24 35.09 10.06
C VAL A 15 10.86 36.30 10.93
N ASP A 16 9.58 36.57 11.07
CA ASP A 16 9.05 37.63 11.93
C ASP A 16 9.50 37.45 13.40
N GLY A 17 9.46 36.21 13.89
CA GLY A 17 9.88 35.88 15.26
C GLY A 17 11.38 36.11 15.49
N ILE A 18 12.21 35.84 14.48
CA ILE A 18 13.66 36.13 14.52
C ILE A 18 13.90 37.64 14.52
N GLU A 19 13.27 38.38 13.60
CA GLU A 19 13.43 39.83 13.47
C GLU A 19 12.97 40.59 14.74
N LYS A 20 11.88 40.15 15.32
CA LYS A 20 11.33 40.71 16.56
C LYS A 20 12.01 40.20 17.83
N GLY A 21 12.94 39.25 17.74
CA GLY A 21 13.62 38.64 18.89
C GLY A 21 12.68 37.83 19.82
N THR A 22 11.52 37.44 19.33
CA THR A 22 10.49 36.72 20.10
C THR A 22 10.62 35.20 19.98
N LEU A 23 11.27 34.72 18.92
CA LEU A 23 11.51 33.31 18.70
C LEU A 23 12.65 32.83 19.62
N LYS A 24 12.37 31.80 20.41
CA LYS A 24 13.38 31.13 21.25
C LYS A 24 13.65 29.76 20.68
N PRO A 25 14.82 29.51 20.05
CA PRO A 25 15.19 28.17 19.58
C PRO A 25 15.26 27.20 20.78
N ILE A 26 14.80 25.99 20.57
CA ILE A 26 14.88 24.89 21.54
C ILE A 26 15.89 23.89 21.01
N GLU A 27 16.87 23.51 21.86
CA GLU A 27 17.79 22.45 21.51
C GLU A 27 17.01 21.12 21.30
N GLN A 28 17.27 20.44 20.20
CA GLN A 28 16.61 19.19 19.88
C GLN A 28 16.84 18.11 20.94
N SER A 29 18.01 18.07 21.55
CA SER A 29 18.34 17.18 22.67
C SER A 29 17.50 17.42 23.92
N ALA A 30 17.02 18.67 24.14
CA ALA A 30 16.22 19.05 25.31
C ALA A 30 14.75 18.60 25.18
N THR A 31 14.29 18.15 24.03
CA THR A 31 12.90 17.73 23.82
C THR A 31 12.56 16.35 24.40
N GLY A 32 13.57 15.57 24.83
CA GLY A 32 13.40 14.19 25.28
C GLY A 32 12.98 13.20 24.17
N ILE A 33 12.88 13.67 22.91
CA ILE A 33 12.56 12.82 21.76
C ILE A 33 13.80 12.07 21.33
N VAL A 34 13.72 10.74 21.31
CA VAL A 34 14.81 9.90 20.81
C VAL A 34 14.93 10.12 19.29
N PRO A 35 16.12 10.54 18.82
CA PRO A 35 16.32 10.73 17.39
C PRO A 35 16.17 9.40 16.64
N SER A 36 15.43 9.43 15.55
CA SER A 36 15.27 8.28 14.64
C SER A 36 16.01 8.53 13.32
N ARG A 37 16.56 7.49 12.74
CA ARG A 37 17.19 7.53 11.43
C ARG A 37 16.34 6.75 10.43
N CYS A 38 15.91 7.40 9.37
CA CYS A 38 15.27 6.73 8.24
C CYS A 38 16.33 6.29 7.24
N TYR A 39 16.27 5.03 6.83
CA TYR A 39 17.09 4.52 5.73
C TYR A 39 16.49 4.91 4.37
N PRO A 40 17.30 4.98 3.30
CA PRO A 40 16.78 5.17 1.95
C PRO A 40 15.73 4.12 1.64
N ARG A 41 14.61 4.56 1.11
CA ARG A 41 13.51 3.67 0.74
C ARG A 41 13.72 3.17 -0.68
N LEU A 42 13.83 1.86 -0.84
CA LEU A 42 13.93 1.22 -2.14
C LEU A 42 12.54 0.78 -2.62
N PRO A 43 12.28 0.73 -3.94
CA PRO A 43 10.98 0.32 -4.50
C PRO A 43 10.49 -1.04 -4.00
N GLU A 44 11.40 -2.00 -3.80
CA GLU A 44 11.11 -3.35 -3.30
C GLU A 44 10.53 -3.37 -1.89
N TYR A 45 10.84 -2.37 -1.06
CA TYR A 45 10.27 -2.24 0.30
C TYR A 45 8.80 -1.81 0.29
N SER A 46 8.24 -1.55 -0.89
CA SER A 46 6.83 -1.24 -1.07
C SER A 46 5.97 -2.47 -1.39
N LYS A 47 6.54 -3.69 -1.30
CA LYS A 47 5.77 -4.93 -1.38
C LYS A 47 4.85 -5.04 -0.16
N ILE A 48 3.57 -5.30 -0.41
CA ILE A 48 2.57 -5.44 0.64
C ILE A 48 2.64 -6.85 1.21
N ASP A 49 2.81 -6.95 2.53
CA ASP A 49 2.53 -8.15 3.29
C ASP A 49 1.09 -8.04 3.82
N TRP A 50 0.21 -8.87 3.31
CA TRP A 50 -1.20 -8.85 3.66
C TRP A 50 -1.49 -9.35 5.09
N ASN A 51 -0.52 -10.00 5.75
CA ASN A 51 -0.64 -10.40 7.15
C ASN A 51 -0.45 -9.23 8.13
N MET A 52 0.03 -8.09 7.65
CA MET A 52 0.18 -6.89 8.47
C MET A 52 -1.18 -6.30 8.87
N PRO A 53 -1.22 -5.47 9.93
CA PRO A 53 -2.41 -4.72 10.31
C PRO A 53 -2.90 -3.81 9.17
N THR A 54 -4.22 -3.65 9.08
CA THR A 54 -4.88 -2.82 8.07
C THR A 54 -4.34 -1.38 8.04
N SER A 55 -4.05 -0.82 9.22
CA SER A 55 -3.48 0.52 9.38
C SER A 55 -2.12 0.66 8.69
N ASP A 56 -1.27 -0.35 8.82
CA ASP A 56 0.10 -0.35 8.33
C ASP A 56 0.13 -0.54 6.82
N ILE A 57 -0.72 -1.43 6.29
CA ILE A 57 -0.92 -1.59 4.84
C ILE A 57 -1.44 -0.28 4.23
N HIS A 58 -2.42 0.37 4.88
CA HIS A 58 -2.93 1.66 4.42
C HIS A 58 -1.84 2.75 4.44
N ALA A 59 -1.04 2.81 5.49
CA ALA A 59 0.07 3.75 5.59
C ALA A 59 1.13 3.48 4.51
N LEU A 60 1.46 2.22 4.25
CA LEU A 60 2.39 1.82 3.18
C LEU A 60 1.89 2.25 1.80
N ILE A 61 0.62 2.01 1.48
CA ILE A 61 0.01 2.42 0.21
C ILE A 61 0.10 3.94 0.03
N ARG A 62 -0.28 4.70 1.04
CA ARG A 62 -0.22 6.17 1.01
C ARG A 62 1.21 6.69 0.86
N ALA A 63 2.13 6.13 1.60
CA ALA A 63 3.53 6.55 1.59
C ALA A 63 4.26 6.17 0.28
N SER A 64 3.74 5.17 -0.45
CA SER A 64 4.30 4.73 -1.74
C SER A 64 3.59 5.33 -2.95
N ALA A 65 2.48 6.07 -2.74
CA ALA A 65 1.72 6.68 -3.83
C ALA A 65 2.56 7.69 -4.63
N LYS A 66 2.09 8.05 -5.80
CA LYS A 66 2.77 9.02 -6.67
C LYS A 66 3.24 10.28 -5.92
N PRO A 67 4.48 10.73 -6.13
CA PRO A 67 5.38 10.45 -7.26
C PRO A 67 6.28 9.20 -7.08
N TYR A 68 6.10 8.41 -6.04
CA TYR A 68 6.86 7.18 -5.82
C TYR A 68 6.35 6.02 -6.67
N SER A 69 7.06 4.91 -6.63
CA SER A 69 6.86 3.74 -7.49
C SER A 69 5.59 2.91 -7.21
N GLY A 70 4.84 3.23 -6.15
CA GLY A 70 3.63 2.51 -5.76
C GLY A 70 3.87 1.35 -4.79
N ALA A 71 2.92 1.14 -3.88
CA ALA A 71 2.85 -0.12 -3.13
C ALA A 71 2.39 -1.22 -4.09
N PHE A 72 2.94 -2.43 -3.96
CA PHE A 72 2.65 -3.49 -4.90
C PHE A 72 2.45 -4.84 -4.24
N SER A 73 1.78 -5.70 -4.96
CA SER A 73 1.59 -7.11 -4.64
C SER A 73 1.67 -7.94 -5.92
N TYR A 74 1.54 -9.24 -5.77
CA TYR A 74 1.39 -10.16 -6.89
C TYR A 74 0.01 -10.80 -6.84
N MET A 75 -0.55 -11.05 -8.01
CA MET A 75 -1.87 -11.66 -8.17
C MET A 75 -1.83 -12.64 -9.33
N LYS A 76 -2.43 -13.81 -9.17
CA LYS A 76 -2.57 -14.78 -10.25
C LYS A 76 -3.85 -14.49 -11.04
N THR A 77 -3.69 -14.19 -12.32
CA THR A 77 -4.80 -13.96 -13.26
C THR A 77 -4.58 -14.79 -14.50
N GLU A 78 -5.61 -15.55 -14.91
CA GLU A 78 -5.53 -16.41 -16.11
C GLU A 78 -4.34 -17.38 -16.10
N GLY A 79 -4.02 -17.89 -14.92
CA GLY A 79 -2.90 -18.82 -14.72
C GLY A 79 -1.50 -18.18 -14.69
N VAL A 80 -1.40 -16.86 -14.86
CA VAL A 80 -0.13 -16.11 -14.84
C VAL A 80 -0.07 -15.19 -13.62
N VAL A 81 1.07 -15.18 -12.95
CA VAL A 81 1.35 -14.24 -11.86
C VAL A 81 1.74 -12.90 -12.45
N LYS A 82 1.02 -11.86 -12.08
CA LYS A 82 1.26 -10.48 -12.52
C LYS A 82 1.48 -9.58 -11.32
N LYS A 83 2.43 -8.66 -11.45
CA LYS A 83 2.63 -7.59 -10.48
C LYS A 83 1.54 -6.55 -10.63
N ILE A 84 1.01 -6.09 -9.50
CA ILE A 84 -0.05 -5.10 -9.45
C ILE A 84 0.29 -4.04 -8.41
N PHE A 85 0.19 -2.78 -8.81
CA PHE A 85 0.35 -1.62 -7.94
C PHE A 85 -0.99 -1.23 -7.34
N ILE A 86 -0.98 -0.85 -6.07
CA ILE A 86 -2.12 -0.33 -5.34
C ILE A 86 -1.87 1.14 -5.06
N TRP A 87 -2.68 2.01 -5.66
CA TRP A 87 -2.50 3.47 -5.60
C TRP A 87 -3.34 4.15 -4.55
N ARG A 88 -4.53 3.60 -4.27
CA ARG A 88 -5.46 4.18 -3.30
C ARG A 88 -6.17 3.12 -2.49
N SER A 89 -6.27 3.39 -1.20
CA SER A 89 -7.01 2.58 -0.26
C SER A 89 -7.65 3.46 0.82
N ARG A 90 -8.60 2.90 1.55
CA ARG A 90 -9.13 3.49 2.78
C ARG A 90 -9.37 2.41 3.83
N LEU A 91 -9.33 2.82 5.08
CA LEU A 91 -9.70 1.97 6.19
C LEU A 91 -11.22 1.72 6.17
N VAL A 92 -11.61 0.52 6.53
CA VAL A 92 -13.02 0.09 6.62
C VAL A 92 -13.27 -0.40 8.03
N LYS A 93 -14.41 0.01 8.60
CA LYS A 93 -14.94 -0.66 9.79
C LYS A 93 -15.80 -1.82 9.31
N PRO A 94 -15.45 -3.07 9.61
CA PRO A 94 -16.27 -4.20 9.20
C PRO A 94 -17.60 -4.16 9.95
N GLU A 95 -18.69 -4.25 9.22
CA GLU A 95 -20.05 -4.37 9.80
C GLU A 95 -20.36 -5.82 10.18
N ILE A 96 -19.63 -6.76 9.62
CA ILE A 96 -19.81 -8.20 9.80
C ILE A 96 -18.43 -8.82 10.07
N VAL A 97 -18.39 -9.75 11.00
CA VAL A 97 -17.19 -10.56 11.22
C VAL A 97 -17.01 -11.50 10.04
N SER A 98 -15.93 -11.33 9.32
CA SER A 98 -15.55 -12.16 8.18
C SER A 98 -14.29 -12.96 8.51
N TYR A 99 -14.25 -14.20 8.06
CA TYR A 99 -13.07 -15.06 8.16
C TYR A 99 -12.56 -15.35 6.76
N ALA A 100 -11.35 -14.92 6.48
CA ALA A 100 -10.69 -15.15 5.19
C ALA A 100 -9.17 -15.19 5.38
N VAL A 101 -8.47 -15.62 4.35
CA VAL A 101 -7.00 -15.57 4.31
C VAL A 101 -6.59 -14.14 3.93
N PRO A 102 -5.58 -13.54 4.59
CA PRO A 102 -5.05 -12.24 4.21
C PRO A 102 -4.70 -12.17 2.72
N GLY A 103 -5.08 -11.07 2.06
CA GLY A 103 -4.97 -10.91 0.60
C GLY A 103 -6.23 -11.32 -0.18
N HIS A 104 -7.18 -12.02 0.43
CA HIS A 104 -8.42 -12.45 -0.23
C HIS A 104 -9.36 -11.27 -0.49
N ILE A 105 -9.91 -11.21 -1.70
CA ILE A 105 -10.95 -10.25 -2.06
C ILE A 105 -12.29 -10.83 -1.61
N ILE A 106 -12.93 -10.19 -0.65
CA ILE A 106 -14.21 -10.67 -0.10
C ILE A 106 -15.43 -10.02 -0.74
N LYS A 107 -15.26 -8.84 -1.34
CA LYS A 107 -16.34 -8.11 -2.02
C LYS A 107 -15.74 -7.21 -3.11
N ASN A 108 -16.39 -7.19 -4.27
CA ASN A 108 -16.21 -6.16 -5.28
C ASN A 108 -17.49 -5.33 -5.33
N ASP A 109 -17.35 -4.02 -5.26
CA ASP A 109 -18.46 -3.08 -5.26
C ASP A 109 -18.37 -2.22 -6.54
N PRO A 110 -19.22 -2.49 -7.54
CA PRO A 110 -19.22 -1.75 -8.80
C PRO A 110 -19.66 -0.29 -8.64
N ASP A 111 -20.50 0.01 -7.64
CA ASP A 111 -21.04 1.36 -7.45
C ASP A 111 -19.97 2.31 -6.92
N SER A 112 -19.24 1.88 -5.89
CA SER A 112 -18.09 2.64 -5.36
C SER A 112 -16.79 2.44 -6.17
N GLY A 113 -16.70 1.41 -7.00
CA GLY A 113 -15.49 1.01 -7.71
C GLY A 113 -14.45 0.34 -6.82
N GLU A 114 -14.78 0.01 -5.58
CA GLU A 114 -13.87 -0.54 -4.60
C GLU A 114 -13.89 -2.06 -4.53
N SER A 115 -12.73 -2.64 -4.23
CA SER A 115 -12.62 -4.04 -3.80
C SER A 115 -12.18 -4.09 -2.35
N PHE A 116 -12.85 -4.95 -1.57
CA PHE A 116 -12.59 -5.14 -0.15
C PHE A 116 -11.70 -6.36 0.04
N VAL A 117 -10.55 -6.14 0.66
CA VAL A 117 -9.50 -7.15 0.81
C VAL A 117 -9.26 -7.42 2.29
N PHE A 118 -9.13 -8.70 2.62
CA PHE A 118 -8.83 -9.13 3.99
C PHE A 118 -7.36 -8.91 4.31
N THR A 119 -7.08 -8.45 5.52
CA THR A 119 -5.73 -8.18 6.05
C THR A 119 -5.50 -8.97 7.33
N GLY A 120 -4.36 -8.82 7.96
CA GLY A 120 -4.04 -9.53 9.19
C GLY A 120 -5.02 -9.31 10.36
N ASP A 121 -5.70 -8.16 10.39
CA ASP A 121 -6.60 -7.79 11.50
C ASP A 121 -7.96 -7.22 11.06
N GLY A 122 -8.24 -7.17 9.74
CA GLY A 122 -9.50 -6.58 9.29
C GLY A 122 -9.63 -6.47 7.78
N LEU A 123 -10.20 -5.37 7.32
CA LEU A 123 -10.51 -5.11 5.93
C LEU A 123 -9.96 -3.78 5.47
N ILE A 124 -9.44 -3.75 4.26
CA ILE A 124 -9.06 -2.54 3.54
C ILE A 124 -9.87 -2.44 2.24
N ALA A 125 -10.38 -1.25 1.94
CA ALA A 125 -10.99 -0.98 0.64
C ALA A 125 -9.93 -0.40 -0.30
N ILE A 126 -9.84 -0.97 -1.50
CA ILE A 126 -8.92 -0.56 -2.56
C ILE A 126 -9.74 0.03 -3.69
N SER A 127 -9.44 1.28 -4.06
CA SER A 127 -10.21 2.00 -5.09
C SER A 127 -9.42 2.25 -6.38
N ARG A 128 -8.09 2.06 -6.39
CA ARG A 128 -7.30 2.31 -7.58
C ARG A 128 -6.10 1.36 -7.63
N VAL A 129 -6.01 0.61 -8.73
CA VAL A 129 -4.93 -0.35 -8.99
C VAL A 129 -4.42 -0.25 -10.42
N GLN A 130 -3.25 -0.84 -10.67
CA GLN A 130 -2.61 -0.86 -11.99
C GLN A 130 -1.77 -2.12 -12.13
N PHE A 131 -1.99 -2.93 -13.15
CA PHE A 131 -1.03 -3.96 -13.50
C PHE A 131 0.25 -3.33 -14.09
N GLU A 132 1.38 -3.95 -13.85
CA GLU A 132 2.65 -3.49 -14.42
C GLU A 132 2.56 -3.36 -15.93
N GLY A 133 2.95 -2.20 -16.47
CA GLY A 133 2.83 -1.86 -17.90
C GLY A 133 1.41 -1.54 -18.39
N GLY A 134 0.38 -1.58 -17.53
CA GLY A 134 -1.00 -1.29 -17.89
C GLY A 134 -1.49 0.08 -17.45
N GLU A 135 -2.78 0.33 -17.62
CA GLU A 135 -3.47 1.53 -17.15
C GLU A 135 -4.06 1.34 -15.74
N GLU A 136 -4.25 2.46 -15.04
CA GLU A 136 -4.96 2.46 -13.76
C GLU A 136 -6.45 2.18 -13.96
N PHE A 137 -7.02 1.40 -13.04
CA PHE A 137 -8.45 1.11 -13.06
C PHE A 137 -9.05 0.97 -11.65
N GLU A 138 -10.37 0.99 -11.59
CA GLU A 138 -11.17 0.74 -10.39
C GLU A 138 -11.47 -0.76 -10.28
N PRO A 139 -10.90 -1.45 -9.28
CA PRO A 139 -11.00 -2.90 -9.22
C PRO A 139 -12.43 -3.40 -9.01
N GLY A 140 -13.24 -2.69 -8.20
CA GLY A 140 -14.62 -3.04 -7.95
C GLY A 140 -15.51 -3.06 -9.19
N LYS A 141 -15.20 -2.20 -10.21
CA LYS A 141 -15.92 -2.20 -11.49
C LYS A 141 -15.42 -3.27 -12.46
N LYS A 142 -14.14 -3.58 -12.40
CA LYS A 142 -13.49 -4.49 -13.38
C LYS A 142 -13.56 -5.95 -12.96
N TRP A 143 -13.40 -6.25 -11.68
CA TRP A 143 -13.37 -7.62 -11.18
C TRP A 143 -14.75 -8.11 -10.80
N LYS A 144 -15.12 -9.25 -11.40
CA LYS A 144 -16.43 -9.90 -11.14
C LYS A 144 -16.32 -11.04 -10.12
N SER A 145 -15.13 -11.58 -9.93
CA SER A 145 -14.91 -12.74 -9.06
C SER A 145 -14.28 -12.33 -7.73
N ILE A 146 -14.78 -12.87 -6.64
CA ILE A 146 -14.16 -12.80 -5.33
C ILE A 146 -13.13 -13.93 -5.10
N ARG A 147 -12.96 -14.84 -6.07
CA ARG A 147 -11.93 -15.91 -5.99
C ARG A 147 -10.52 -15.42 -6.31
N MET A 148 -10.36 -14.11 -6.47
CA MET A 148 -9.07 -13.48 -6.68
C MET A 148 -8.42 -13.15 -5.34
N HIS A 149 -7.11 -13.23 -5.32
CA HIS A 149 -6.38 -12.96 -4.11
C HIS A 149 -5.02 -12.33 -4.42
N PHE A 150 -4.62 -11.40 -3.59
CA PHE A 150 -3.30 -10.81 -3.59
C PHE A 150 -2.33 -11.64 -2.74
N GLY A 151 -1.05 -11.43 -2.92
CA GLY A 151 -0.03 -12.07 -2.08
C GLY A 151 0.25 -13.50 -2.52
N VAL A 152 0.39 -13.72 -3.83
CA VAL A 152 0.86 -15.02 -4.34
C VAL A 152 2.21 -15.33 -3.72
N ASP A 153 2.32 -16.52 -3.14
CA ASP A 153 3.56 -17.01 -2.59
C ASP A 153 4.53 -17.34 -3.71
N ALA A 154 5.65 -16.62 -3.74
CA ALA A 154 6.66 -16.79 -4.76
C ALA A 154 7.35 -18.17 -4.68
N GLU A 155 7.45 -18.75 -3.48
CA GLU A 155 8.04 -20.10 -3.29
C GLU A 155 7.11 -21.17 -3.86
N GLU A 156 5.81 -21.08 -3.55
CA GLU A 156 4.81 -22.00 -4.09
C GLU A 156 4.77 -21.96 -5.61
N GLU A 157 4.78 -20.76 -6.21
CA GLU A 157 4.80 -20.58 -7.65
C GLU A 157 6.10 -21.12 -8.28
N LEU A 158 7.24 -20.93 -7.62
CA LEU A 158 8.53 -21.48 -8.07
C LEU A 158 8.49 -23.01 -8.09
N ILE A 159 7.97 -23.64 -7.04
CA ILE A 159 7.82 -25.10 -6.95
C ILE A 159 6.91 -25.61 -8.08
N LEU A 160 5.79 -24.94 -8.32
CA LEU A 160 4.87 -25.29 -9.40
C LEU A 160 5.51 -25.17 -10.79
N LEU A 161 6.29 -24.12 -11.01
CA LEU A 161 7.04 -23.93 -12.27
C LEU A 161 8.12 -24.99 -12.45
N GLN A 162 8.89 -25.31 -11.40
CA GLN A 162 9.90 -26.36 -11.44
C GLN A 162 9.29 -27.73 -11.74
N ASN A 163 8.13 -28.06 -11.16
CA ASN A 163 7.44 -29.30 -11.43
C ASN A 163 6.96 -29.37 -12.89
N LYS A 164 6.40 -28.30 -13.42
CA LYS A 164 6.02 -28.22 -14.83
C LYS A 164 7.20 -28.39 -15.79
N LEU A 165 8.34 -27.75 -15.49
CA LEU A 165 9.55 -27.92 -16.30
C LEU A 165 10.03 -29.38 -16.32
N LYS A 166 10.02 -30.05 -15.15
CA LYS A 166 10.36 -31.49 -15.06
C LYS A 166 9.42 -32.38 -15.87
N GLU A 167 8.09 -32.11 -15.81
CA GLU A 167 7.09 -32.83 -16.59
C GLU A 167 7.31 -32.70 -18.10
N HIS A 168 7.83 -31.55 -18.54
CA HIS A 168 8.15 -31.29 -19.97
C HIS A 168 9.60 -31.68 -20.34
N GLY A 169 10.34 -32.35 -19.45
CA GLY A 169 11.70 -32.82 -19.71
C GLY A 169 12.76 -31.72 -19.83
N ILE A 170 12.45 -30.50 -19.38
CA ILE A 170 13.37 -29.38 -19.37
C ILE A 170 14.13 -29.39 -18.03
N LYS A 171 15.47 -29.53 -18.10
CA LYS A 171 16.36 -29.54 -16.93
C LYS A 171 16.78 -28.12 -16.54
#